data_e2e746dd82ec339e1e06f666c89c156d
#
_entry.id   e2e746dd82ec339e1e06f666c89c156d
#
_cell.length_a   1.000
_cell.length_b   1.000
_cell.length_c   1.000
_cell.angle_alpha   90.00
_cell.angle_beta   90.00
_cell.angle_gamma   90.00
#
_symmetry.space_group_name_H-M   'P 1'
#
loop_
_entity.id
_entity.type
_entity.pdbx_description
1 polymer ?
#
loop_
_entity_poly.entity_id
_entity_poly.type
_entity_poly.pdbx_seq_one_letter_code
_entity_poly.pdbx_strand_id
1 'polypeptide(L)'
;MVKTIIFDLDGVLVYTDKFHYLAWKKMADRIGVPFDETINNRLRGVSRMDSLEIILERSTRKYTTEEKENLAEEKNGYYKEFLKNMSPADVRPEIRGMLKELHERGYHLAIGSSSKNTKFILAQTQL
;
A
#
# COMPACT_ATOMS: atom_id res chain seq x y z
N MET A 1 30.77 1.10 -16.76
CA MET A 1 30.17 0.04 -15.92
C MET A 1 28.72 0.39 -15.65
N VAL A 2 27.83 -0.55 -15.96
CA VAL A 2 26.40 -0.38 -15.66
C VAL A 2 26.14 -0.71 -14.21
N LYS A 3 25.44 0.19 -13.52
CA LYS A 3 25.05 0.00 -12.13
C LYS A 3 23.52 -0.09 -12.05
N THR A 4 23.04 -0.95 -11.18
CA THR A 4 21.61 -1.10 -10.91
C THR A 4 21.30 -0.50 -9.56
N ILE A 5 20.26 0.35 -9.51
CA ILE A 5 19.74 0.92 -8.26
C ILE A 5 18.36 0.33 -8.04
N ILE A 6 18.15 -0.24 -6.85
CA ILE A 6 16.87 -0.83 -6.46
C ILE A 6 16.18 0.12 -5.49
N PHE A 7 14.95 0.52 -5.83
CA PHE A 7 14.13 1.39 -4.98
C PHE A 7 13.00 0.60 -4.34
N ASP A 8 12.71 0.92 -3.09
CA ASP A 8 11.43 0.52 -2.49
C ASP A 8 10.32 1.39 -3.11
N LEU A 9 9.12 0.85 -3.24
CA LEU A 9 8.01 1.58 -3.85
C LEU A 9 7.27 2.43 -2.82
N ASP A 10 6.67 1.79 -1.83
CA ASP A 10 5.84 2.48 -0.83
C ASP A 10 6.70 3.26 0.16
N GLY A 11 6.37 4.54 0.35
CA GLY A 11 7.10 5.41 1.25
C GLY A 11 8.40 5.97 0.69
N VAL A 12 8.80 5.58 -0.53
CA VAL A 12 9.99 6.07 -1.23
C VAL A 12 9.61 6.72 -2.55
N LEU A 13 9.08 5.95 -3.49
CA LEU A 13 8.67 6.47 -4.80
C LEU A 13 7.24 7.01 -4.78
N VAL A 14 6.36 6.36 -4.04
CA VAL A 14 4.95 6.73 -3.89
C VAL A 14 4.53 6.63 -2.43
N TYR A 15 3.46 7.33 -2.06
CA TYR A 15 2.90 7.28 -0.71
C TYR A 15 1.47 6.73 -0.79
N THR A 16 1.31 5.45 -0.45
CA THR A 16 0.03 4.74 -0.50
C THR A 16 -0.60 4.49 0.87
N ASP A 17 0.03 4.94 1.95
CA ASP A 17 -0.46 4.79 3.32
C ASP A 17 -1.90 5.24 3.48
N LYS A 18 -2.26 6.38 2.89
CA LYS A 18 -3.62 6.92 2.95
C LYS A 18 -4.65 5.96 2.36
N PHE A 19 -4.30 5.23 1.31
CA PHE A 19 -5.21 4.27 0.67
C PHE A 19 -5.35 3.00 1.50
N HIS A 20 -4.28 2.54 2.13
CA HIS A 20 -4.34 1.43 3.08
C HIS A 20 -5.22 1.79 4.27
N TYR A 21 -5.03 2.97 4.85
CA TYR A 21 -5.85 3.47 5.95
C TYR A 21 -7.33 3.49 5.57
N LEU A 22 -7.66 4.10 4.44
CA LEU A 22 -9.04 4.23 3.98
C LEU A 22 -9.67 2.86 3.72
N ALA A 23 -8.92 1.92 3.16
CA ALA A 23 -9.40 0.58 2.87
C ALA A 23 -9.71 -0.21 4.15
N TRP A 24 -8.78 -0.18 5.11
CA TRP A 24 -8.99 -0.83 6.41
C TRP A 24 -10.15 -0.20 7.17
N LYS A 25 -10.23 1.13 7.14
CA LYS A 25 -11.32 1.86 7.81
C LYS A 25 -12.67 1.49 7.22
N LYS A 26 -12.78 1.44 5.91
CA LYS A 26 -14.03 1.07 5.24
C LYS A 26 -14.47 -0.35 5.63
N MET A 27 -13.55 -1.29 5.66
CA MET A 27 -13.84 -2.66 6.08
C MET A 27 -14.25 -2.71 7.55
N ALA A 28 -13.49 -2.04 8.43
CA ALA A 28 -13.77 -2.01 9.87
C ALA A 28 -15.12 -1.35 10.18
N ASP A 29 -15.45 -0.25 9.51
CA ASP A 29 -16.75 0.43 9.68
C ASP A 29 -17.90 -0.49 9.29
N ARG A 30 -17.75 -1.27 8.22
CA ARG A 30 -18.78 -2.21 7.78
C ARG A 30 -19.09 -3.27 8.82
N ILE A 31 -18.07 -3.77 9.51
CA ILE A 31 -18.25 -4.81 10.55
C ILE A 31 -18.42 -4.22 11.96
N GLY A 32 -18.47 -2.90 12.09
CA GLY A 32 -18.69 -2.24 13.36
C GLY A 32 -17.52 -2.25 14.33
N VAL A 33 -16.28 -2.40 13.83
CA VAL A 33 -15.07 -2.40 14.66
C VAL A 33 -14.48 -0.99 14.66
N PRO A 34 -14.20 -0.39 15.83
CA PRO A 34 -13.52 0.92 15.89
C PRO A 34 -12.14 0.85 15.27
N PHE A 35 -11.85 1.75 14.35
CA PHE A 35 -10.55 1.86 13.68
C PHE A 35 -10.19 3.33 13.48
N ASP A 36 -8.98 3.70 13.88
CA ASP A 36 -8.50 5.08 13.81
C ASP A 36 -7.02 5.12 13.40
N GLU A 37 -6.47 6.33 13.31
CA GLU A 37 -5.07 6.51 12.92
C GLU A 37 -4.10 5.91 13.93
N THR A 38 -4.44 5.87 15.21
CA THR A 38 -3.61 5.27 16.25
C THR A 38 -3.44 3.78 15.99
N ILE A 39 -4.54 3.09 15.68
CA ILE A 39 -4.48 1.66 15.32
C ILE A 39 -3.73 1.49 14.00
N ASN A 40 -3.99 2.36 13.04
CA ASN A 40 -3.33 2.30 11.74
C ASN A 40 -1.79 2.39 11.87
N ASN A 41 -1.30 3.19 12.80
CA ASN A 41 0.14 3.31 13.04
C ASN A 41 0.77 1.97 13.49
N ARG A 42 0.01 1.11 14.14
CA ARG A 42 0.46 -0.25 14.53
C ARG A 42 0.57 -1.20 13.34
N LEU A 43 -0.01 -0.84 12.19
CA LEU A 43 -0.02 -1.68 10.99
C LEU A 43 1.18 -1.46 10.08
N ARG A 44 2.00 -0.45 10.34
CA ARG A 44 3.15 -0.12 9.50
C ARG A 44 4.15 -1.27 9.48
N GLY A 45 4.51 -1.71 8.28
CA GLY A 45 5.45 -2.83 8.10
C GLY A 45 4.89 -4.20 8.49
N VAL A 46 3.59 -4.28 8.76
CA VAL A 46 2.91 -5.52 9.17
C VAL A 46 2.21 -6.15 7.98
N SER A 47 2.24 -7.48 7.90
CA SER A 47 1.56 -8.22 6.84
C SER A 47 0.05 -7.98 6.85
N ARG A 48 -0.61 -8.30 5.73
CA ARG A 48 -2.07 -8.12 5.60
C ARG A 48 -2.83 -8.89 6.69
N MET A 49 -2.52 -10.17 6.88
CA MET A 49 -3.24 -11.00 7.85
C MET A 49 -2.95 -10.60 9.29
N ASP A 50 -1.70 -10.25 9.60
CA ASP A 50 -1.33 -9.77 10.93
C ASP A 50 -1.96 -8.42 11.23
N SER A 51 -2.08 -7.55 10.23
CA SER A 51 -2.78 -6.28 10.35
C SER A 51 -4.25 -6.49 10.70
N LEU A 52 -4.90 -7.46 10.05
CA LEU A 52 -6.29 -7.81 10.33
C LEU A 52 -6.45 -8.29 11.77
N GLU A 53 -5.54 -9.12 12.27
CA GLU A 53 -5.56 -9.58 13.67
C GLU A 53 -5.50 -8.40 14.64
N ILE A 54 -4.65 -7.41 14.37
CA ILE A 54 -4.55 -6.20 15.20
C ILE A 54 -5.88 -5.44 15.21
N ILE A 55 -6.51 -5.29 14.05
CA ILE A 55 -7.80 -4.60 13.92
C ILE A 55 -8.89 -5.34 14.70
N LEU A 56 -8.92 -6.66 14.60
CA LEU A 56 -9.94 -7.50 15.24
C LEU A 56 -9.76 -7.62 16.75
N GLU A 57 -8.66 -7.15 17.35
CA GLU A 57 -8.49 -7.10 18.80
C GLU A 57 -9.64 -6.37 19.49
N ARG A 58 -10.24 -5.39 18.82
CA ARG A 58 -11.37 -4.60 19.34
C ARG A 58 -12.74 -5.15 18.94
N SER A 59 -12.78 -6.26 18.22
CA SER A 59 -14.04 -6.89 17.84
C SER A 59 -14.65 -7.64 19.03
N THR A 60 -15.96 -7.51 19.20
CA THR A 60 -16.71 -8.30 20.17
C THR A 60 -17.10 -9.67 19.63
N ARG A 61 -16.98 -9.86 18.32
CA ARG A 61 -17.26 -11.10 17.62
C ARG A 61 -15.95 -11.80 17.27
N LYS A 62 -15.95 -13.15 17.38
CA LYS A 62 -14.83 -13.96 16.88
C LYS A 62 -15.09 -14.33 15.42
N TYR A 63 -14.03 -14.31 14.63
CA TYR A 63 -14.05 -14.66 13.21
C TYR A 63 -13.29 -15.95 12.97
N THR A 64 -13.79 -16.79 12.08
CA THR A 64 -13.08 -17.99 11.61
C THR A 64 -11.95 -17.58 10.67
N THR A 65 -11.02 -18.51 10.40
CA THR A 65 -9.94 -18.27 9.43
C THR A 65 -10.49 -17.89 8.05
N GLU A 66 -11.53 -18.59 7.59
CA GLU A 66 -12.18 -18.29 6.32
C GLU A 66 -12.78 -16.88 6.31
N GLU A 67 -13.48 -16.50 7.38
CA GLU A 67 -14.05 -15.16 7.50
C GLU A 67 -12.95 -14.09 7.48
N LYS A 68 -11.82 -14.33 8.15
CA LYS A 68 -10.68 -13.43 8.15
C LYS A 68 -10.07 -13.28 6.76
N GLU A 69 -9.93 -14.37 6.03
CA GLU A 69 -9.45 -14.32 4.63
C GLU A 69 -10.38 -13.49 3.76
N ASN A 70 -11.69 -13.65 3.93
CA ASN A 70 -12.70 -12.87 3.19
C ASN A 70 -12.64 -11.38 3.55
N LEU A 71 -12.41 -11.04 4.82
CA LEU A 71 -12.25 -9.64 5.24
C LEU A 71 -10.98 -9.03 4.64
N ALA A 72 -9.88 -9.78 4.60
CA ALA A 72 -8.64 -9.32 3.99
C ALA A 72 -8.81 -9.10 2.48
N GLU A 73 -9.53 -9.98 1.79
CA GLU A 73 -9.84 -9.81 0.37
C GLU A 73 -10.77 -8.61 0.13
N GLU A 74 -11.74 -8.39 1.01
CA GLU A 74 -12.61 -7.21 0.95
C GLU A 74 -11.78 -5.94 1.05
N LYS A 75 -10.87 -5.86 2.04
CA LYS A 75 -9.96 -4.72 2.18
C LYS A 75 -9.12 -4.51 0.93
N ASN A 76 -8.59 -5.59 0.36
CA ASN A 76 -7.77 -5.49 -0.83
C ASN A 76 -8.57 -4.96 -2.02
N GLY A 77 -9.83 -5.34 -2.14
CA GLY A 77 -10.75 -4.81 -3.14
C GLY A 77 -10.94 -3.31 -2.99
N TYR A 78 -11.17 -2.83 -1.77
CA TYR A 78 -11.28 -1.40 -1.49
C TYR A 78 -9.97 -0.67 -1.79
N TYR A 79 -8.84 -1.25 -1.41
CA TYR A 79 -7.53 -0.68 -1.69
C TYR A 79 -7.32 -0.49 -3.19
N LYS A 80 -7.65 -1.52 -3.99
CA LYS A 80 -7.55 -1.42 -5.45
C LYS A 80 -8.46 -0.34 -6.03
N GLU A 81 -9.67 -0.18 -5.49
CA GLU A 81 -10.58 0.89 -5.89
C GLU A 81 -9.98 2.27 -5.61
N PHE A 82 -9.38 2.46 -4.43
CA PHE A 82 -8.71 3.72 -4.12
C PHE A 82 -7.50 3.96 -5.00
N LEU A 83 -6.74 2.91 -5.34
CA LEU A 83 -5.58 3.03 -6.23
C LEU A 83 -5.97 3.53 -7.63
N LYS A 84 -7.19 3.27 -8.09
CA LYS A 84 -7.66 3.78 -9.38
C LYS A 84 -7.66 5.31 -9.45
N ASN A 85 -7.65 5.99 -8.31
CA ASN A 85 -7.58 7.43 -8.22
C ASN A 85 -6.14 7.96 -8.22
N MET A 86 -5.13 7.08 -8.21
CA MET A 86 -3.73 7.49 -8.32
C MET A 86 -3.45 8.04 -9.71
N SER A 87 -2.55 9.01 -9.76
CA SER A 87 -2.14 9.68 -10.99
C SER A 87 -0.65 10.00 -10.92
N PRO A 88 -0.02 10.50 -12.00
CA PRO A 88 1.35 10.98 -11.94
C PRO A 88 1.61 12.00 -10.84
N ALA A 89 0.58 12.74 -10.40
CA ALA A 89 0.69 13.71 -9.31
C ALA A 89 0.96 13.08 -7.95
N ASP A 90 0.72 11.78 -7.77
CA ASP A 90 1.03 11.05 -6.55
C ASP A 90 2.52 10.73 -6.38
N VAL A 91 3.33 11.01 -7.40
CA VAL A 91 4.78 10.94 -7.33
C VAL A 91 5.30 12.37 -7.23
N ARG A 92 6.10 12.66 -6.20
CA ARG A 92 6.66 14.01 -6.05
C ARG A 92 7.56 14.35 -7.23
N PRO A 93 7.54 15.62 -7.72
CA PRO A 93 8.38 16.04 -8.85
C PRO A 93 9.87 15.76 -8.66
N GLU A 94 10.38 15.91 -7.43
CA GLU A 94 11.78 15.64 -7.09
C GLU A 94 12.15 14.18 -7.32
N ILE A 95 11.25 13.26 -6.98
CA ILE A 95 11.46 11.82 -7.17
C ILE A 95 11.48 11.49 -8.66
N ARG A 96 10.54 12.02 -9.42
CA ARG A 96 10.46 11.82 -10.87
C ARG A 96 11.69 12.38 -11.58
N GLY A 97 12.13 13.57 -11.18
CA GLY A 97 13.34 14.20 -11.69
C GLY A 97 14.59 13.39 -11.38
N MET A 98 14.70 12.86 -10.15
CA MET A 98 15.82 12.01 -9.75
C MET A 98 15.89 10.73 -10.60
N LEU A 99 14.75 10.06 -10.81
CA LEU A 99 14.70 8.84 -11.61
C LEU A 99 15.13 9.10 -13.05
N LYS A 100 14.66 10.20 -13.63
CA LYS A 100 15.03 10.60 -14.98
C LYS A 100 16.54 10.84 -15.09
N GLU A 101 17.11 11.60 -14.16
CA GLU A 101 18.54 11.90 -14.15
C GLU A 101 19.39 10.63 -14.02
N LEU A 102 19.03 9.72 -13.13
CA LEU A 102 19.74 8.47 -12.96
C LEU A 102 19.69 7.61 -14.23
N HIS A 103 18.54 7.56 -14.87
CA HIS A 103 18.40 6.83 -16.14
C HIS A 103 19.28 7.44 -17.24
N GLU A 104 19.31 8.76 -17.36
CA GLU A 104 20.14 9.47 -18.33
C GLU A 104 21.64 9.26 -18.08
N ARG A 105 22.04 9.02 -16.83
CA ARG A 105 23.42 8.71 -16.46
C ARG A 105 23.80 7.24 -16.69
N GLY A 106 22.91 6.44 -17.23
CA GLY A 106 23.16 5.05 -17.58
C GLY A 106 22.93 4.04 -16.47
N TYR A 107 22.25 4.42 -15.37
CA TYR A 107 21.87 3.47 -14.32
C TYR A 107 20.64 2.67 -14.74
N HIS A 108 20.68 1.37 -14.42
CA HIS A 108 19.48 0.55 -14.49
C HIS A 108 18.69 0.74 -13.20
N LEU A 109 17.40 1.02 -13.34
CA LEU A 109 16.51 1.25 -12.20
C LEU A 109 15.61 0.03 -12.03
N ALA A 110 15.50 -0.43 -10.79
CA ALA A 110 14.65 -1.57 -10.45
C ALA A 110 13.85 -1.26 -9.19
N ILE A 111 12.73 -1.95 -9.01
CA ILE A 111 11.88 -1.79 -7.84
C ILE A 111 11.84 -3.09 -7.06
N GLY A 112 12.28 -3.02 -5.80
CA GLY A 112 12.11 -4.09 -4.83
C GLY A 112 10.93 -3.74 -3.94
N SER A 113 9.81 -4.46 -4.07
CA SER A 113 8.62 -4.18 -3.29
C SER A 113 7.92 -5.46 -2.90
N SER A 114 7.41 -5.51 -1.67
CA SER A 114 6.54 -6.57 -1.19
C SER A 114 5.08 -6.36 -1.59
N SER A 115 4.75 -5.22 -2.20
CA SER A 115 3.40 -4.92 -2.61
C SER A 115 2.95 -5.80 -3.78
N LYS A 116 1.78 -6.42 -3.64
CA LYS A 116 1.16 -7.22 -4.71
C LYS A 116 0.59 -6.36 -5.83
N ASN A 117 0.50 -5.05 -5.61
CA ASN A 117 -0.09 -4.08 -6.54
C ASN A 117 0.97 -3.22 -7.24
N THR A 118 2.25 -3.61 -7.19
CA THR A 118 3.36 -2.81 -7.72
C THR A 118 3.17 -2.41 -9.17
N LYS A 119 2.83 -3.35 -10.04
CA LYS A 119 2.64 -3.07 -11.47
C LYS A 119 1.50 -2.08 -11.71
N PHE A 120 0.40 -2.24 -10.98
CA PHE A 120 -0.75 -1.34 -11.08
C PHE A 120 -0.38 0.08 -10.63
N ILE A 121 0.32 0.20 -9.51
CA ILE A 121 0.78 1.50 -8.99
C ILE A 121 1.72 2.18 -9.99
N LEU A 122 2.66 1.45 -10.57
CA LEU A 122 3.57 1.99 -11.57
C LEU A 122 2.83 2.48 -12.81
N ALA A 123 1.83 1.74 -13.26
CA ALA A 123 1.01 2.15 -14.41
C ALA A 123 0.23 3.43 -14.12
N GLN A 124 -0.42 3.53 -12.95
CA GLN A 124 -1.21 4.69 -12.57
C GLN A 124 -0.36 5.95 -12.37
N THR A 125 0.87 5.81 -11.91
CA THR A 125 1.79 6.92 -11.68
C THR A 125 2.72 7.19 -12.86
N GLN A 126 2.67 6.39 -13.89
CA GLN A 126 3.49 6.49 -15.10
C GLN A 126 5.00 6.45 -14.79
N LEU A 127 5.39 5.63 -13.84
CA LEU A 127 6.79 5.34 -13.57
C LEU A 127 7.22 4.10 -14.34
#